data_77e4cf3ea7424c043d7ece519850c1b1
#
_entry.id   77e4cf3ea7424c043d7ece519850c1b1
#
_cell.length_a   1.000
_cell.length_b   1.000
_cell.length_c   1.000
_cell.angle_alpha   90.00
_cell.angle_beta   90.00
_cell.angle_gamma   90.00
#
_symmetry.space_group_name_H-M   'P 1'
#
loop_
_entity.id
_entity.type
_entity.pdbx_description
1 polymer ?
#
loop_
_entity_poly.entity_id
_entity_poly.type
_entity_poly.pdbx_seq_one_letter_code
_entity_poly.pdbx_strand_id
1 'polypeptide(L)' 'MKIVSIEYASMFGTKQTLIGELIHEDKHEVTIRYIKKNYTCTMPKKDILKMEVIGGK' A
#
# COMPACT_ATOMS: atom_id res chain seq x y z
N MET A 1 7.02 -8.10 10.68
CA MET A 1 6.16 -7.58 9.59
C MET A 1 6.01 -6.07 9.72
N LYS A 2 5.85 -5.39 8.62
CA LYS A 2 5.61 -3.95 8.61
C LYS A 2 4.18 -3.68 8.19
N ILE A 3 3.48 -2.86 8.96
CA ILE A 3 2.16 -2.40 8.61
C ILE A 3 2.28 -0.99 8.09
N VAL A 4 1.75 -0.75 6.91
CA VAL A 4 1.89 0.55 6.25
C VAL A 4 0.53 1.13 5.89
N SER A 5 0.49 2.45 5.85
CA SER A 5 -0.66 3.20 5.37
C SER A 5 -0.26 3.85 4.05
N ILE A 6 -1.01 3.60 3.01
CA ILE A 6 -0.72 4.10 1.67
C ILE A 6 -1.86 4.97 1.19
N GLU A 7 -1.52 6.20 0.78
CA GLU A 7 -2.46 7.05 0.06
C GLU A 7 -2.15 6.93 -1.42
N TYR A 8 -3.16 6.67 -2.22
CA TYR A 8 -2.98 6.54 -3.66
C TYR A 8 -4.14 7.21 -4.40
N ALA A 9 -3.89 7.56 -5.64
CA ALA A 9 -4.92 8.14 -6.50
C ALA A 9 -5.68 7.02 -7.19
N SER A 10 -7.01 7.01 -7.03
CA SER A 10 -7.85 6.04 -7.72
C SER A 10 -8.01 6.46 -9.18
N MET A 11 -8.51 5.54 -10.00
CA MET A 11 -8.76 5.83 -11.40
C MET A 11 -9.83 6.90 -11.60
N PHE A 12 -10.61 7.17 -10.57
CA PHE A 12 -11.64 8.21 -10.61
C PHE A 12 -11.13 9.57 -10.13
N GLY A 13 -9.84 9.68 -9.85
CA GLY A 13 -9.25 10.93 -9.42
C GLY A 13 -9.41 11.24 -7.94
N THR A 14 -9.99 10.34 -7.18
CA THR A 14 -10.13 10.53 -5.74
C THR A 14 -8.98 9.89 -5.00
N LYS A 15 -8.65 10.46 -3.84
CA LYS A 15 -7.60 9.94 -2.99
C LYS A 15 -8.18 8.85 -2.10
N GLN A 16 -7.50 7.71 -2.05
CA GLN A 16 -7.91 6.57 -1.25
C GLN A 16 -6.78 6.20 -0.29
N THR A 17 -7.13 5.60 0.83
CA THR A 17 -6.15 5.13 1.79
C THR A 17 -6.30 3.62 1.99
N LEU A 18 -5.17 2.93 2.02
CA LEU A 18 -5.10 1.50 2.17
C LEU A 18 -4.15 1.18 3.33
N ILE A 19 -4.56 0.28 4.21
CA ILE A 19 -3.71 -0.17 5.31
C ILE A 19 -3.50 -1.67 5.16
N GLY A 20 -2.24 -2.10 5.20
CA GLY A 20 -1.93 -3.50 5.05
C GLY A 20 -0.50 -3.82 5.43
N GLU A 21 -0.17 -5.10 5.33
CA GLU A 21 1.18 -5.59 5.58
C GLU A 21 2.04 -5.43 4.33
N LEU A 22 3.22 -4.83 4.49
CA LEU A 22 4.15 -4.68 3.38
C LEU A 22 4.82 -6.03 3.11
N ILE A 23 4.52 -6.63 1.96
CA ILE A 23 5.07 -7.92 1.56
C ILE A 23 6.36 -7.72 0.75
N HIS A 24 6.34 -6.77 -0.18
CA HIS A 24 7.45 -6.55 -1.08
C HIS A 24 7.47 -5.09 -1.51
N GLU A 25 8.66 -4.55 -1.66
CA GLU A 25 8.83 -3.20 -2.17
C GLU A 25 10.12 -3.15 -2.99
N ASP A 26 10.03 -2.59 -4.18
CA ASP A 26 11.23 -2.27 -4.95
C ASP A 26 11.07 -0.83 -5.47
N LYS A 27 11.93 -0.42 -6.38
CA LYS A 27 11.90 0.96 -6.86
C LYS A 27 10.75 1.26 -7.82
N HIS A 28 10.02 0.24 -8.25
CA HIS A 28 8.94 0.40 -9.23
C HIS A 28 7.57 0.11 -8.65
N GLU A 29 7.47 -0.77 -7.67
CA GLU A 29 6.18 -1.24 -7.19
C GLU A 29 6.21 -1.67 -5.73
N VAL A 30 5.02 -1.77 -5.15
CA VAL A 30 4.82 -2.18 -3.77
C VAL A 30 3.73 -3.23 -3.74
N THR A 31 3.95 -4.31 -2.99
CA THR A 31 2.95 -5.35 -2.78
C THR A 31 2.50 -5.33 -1.33
N ILE A 32 1.19 -5.23 -1.14
CA ILE A 32 0.56 -5.10 0.16
C ILE A 32 -0.44 -6.23 0.33
N ARG A 33 -0.48 -6.82 1.53
CA ARG A 33 -1.54 -7.74 1.90
C ARG A 33 -2.52 -7.02 2.82
N TYR A 34 -3.80 -7.02 2.44
CA TYR A 34 -4.83 -6.36 3.24
C TYR A 34 -5.00 -7.07 4.58
N ILE A 35 -5.08 -6.29 5.64
CA ILE A 35 -5.20 -6.83 6.98
C ILE A 35 -6.53 -7.56 7.16
N LYS A 36 -7.60 -6.96 6.66
CA LYS A 36 -8.96 -7.49 6.87
C LYS A 36 -9.36 -8.52 5.84
N LYS A 37 -8.60 -8.66 4.77
CA LYS A 37 -8.91 -9.58 3.69
C LYS A 37 -7.66 -10.37 3.34
N ASN A 38 -7.84 -11.62 3.02
CA ASN A 38 -6.71 -12.51 2.79
C ASN A 38 -6.28 -12.49 1.32
N TYR A 39 -5.96 -11.31 0.81
CA TYR A 39 -5.43 -11.21 -0.53
C TYR A 39 -4.42 -10.06 -0.62
N THR A 40 -3.60 -10.10 -1.65
CA THR A 40 -2.55 -9.11 -1.87
C THR A 40 -2.89 -8.24 -3.08
N CYS A 41 -2.29 -7.06 -3.07
CA CYS A 41 -2.43 -6.11 -4.17
C CYS A 41 -1.06 -5.52 -4.47
N THR A 42 -0.69 -5.47 -5.75
CA THR A 42 0.55 -4.84 -6.19
C THR A 42 0.19 -3.57 -6.94
N MET A 43 0.86 -2.48 -6.59
CA MET A 43 0.60 -1.21 -7.26
C MET A 43 1.91 -0.52 -7.61
N PRO A 44 1.93 0.23 -8.72
CA PRO A 44 3.14 0.97 -9.10
C PRO A 44 3.35 2.16 -8.16
N LYS A 45 4.59 2.43 -7.83
CA LYS A 45 4.92 3.54 -6.93
C LYS A 45 4.49 4.89 -7.48
N LYS A 46 4.40 5.02 -8.78
CA LYS A 46 3.98 6.28 -9.38
C LYS A 46 2.55 6.67 -9.01
N ASP A 47 1.73 5.68 -8.62
CA ASP A 47 0.36 5.94 -8.21
C ASP A 47 0.23 6.21 -6.71
N ILE A 48 1.31 6.00 -5.96
CA ILE A 48 1.32 6.19 -4.53
C ILE A 48 1.67 7.65 -4.23
N LEU A 49 0.77 8.31 -3.49
CA LEU A 49 0.98 9.69 -3.10
C LEU A 49 1.77 9.79 -1.81
N LYS A 50 1.56 8.85 -0.90
CA LYS A 50 2.23 8.84 0.38
C LYS A 50 2.21 7.43 0.95
N MET A 51 3.30 7.04 1.61
CA MET A 51 3.36 5.76 2.32
C MET A 51 4.05 5.97 3.66
N GLU A 52 3.45 5.45 4.74
CA GLU A 52 4.01 5.54 6.08
C GLU A 52 4.00 4.18 6.74
N VAL A 53 5.06 3.87 7.49
CA VAL A 53 5.05 2.70 8.37
C VAL A 53 4.34 3.09 9.66
N ILE A 54 3.23 2.43 9.94
CA ILE A 54 2.40 2.77 11.10
C ILE A 54 2.43 1.69 12.18
N GLY A 55 3.01 0.53 11.89
CA GLY A 55 3.09 -0.52 12.89
C GLY A 55 3.97 -1.66 12.43
N GLY A 56 4.04 -2.69 13.29
CA GLY A 56 4.84 -3.86 13.02
C GLY A 56 6.25 -3.72 13.56
N LYS A 57 7.04 -4.76 13.29
CA LYS A 57 8.43 -4.82 13.78
C LYS A 57 9.36 -5.20 12.67
#